data_892780d977ee81f01c8304b6934d9226
#
_entry.id   892780d977ee81f01c8304b6934d9226
#
_cell.length_a   1.000
_cell.length_b   1.000
_cell.length_c   1.000
_cell.angle_alpha   90.00
_cell.angle_beta   90.00
_cell.angle_gamma   90.00
#
_symmetry.space_group_name_H-M   'P 1'
#
loop_
_entity.id
_entity.type
_entity.pdbx_description
1 polymer ?
#
loop_
_entity_poly.entity_id
_entity_poly.type
_entity_poly.pdbx_seq_one_letter_code
_entity_poly.pdbx_strand_id
1 'polypeptide(L)'
;MLSLAHDSTLTKESPQWMSFQDKVNKIISKRSFQMTYVGVPLIIGGLIVKEEDDHFRNLRNSYIPDFKNHYDDYLQYSPAVAMLALKACGVEGRSSWGRMLMSDLFSVGLMAASVNSTKYTMKVPRPDGSTRNSFPSGHTATAFMLATMLHKEYGLTQSPWYSIGGYSAAAATAVTRIMNNRHWLSDIMVGAGIGILSTEMGYLFADLIFKDRGLRHDLLSYNNFDYKRPPSFFGLSMGFNLMPTHFNLSPEIELKASPGSKMQLEGAWFKNRYFCIGCEFSALSMPLSLVRPIADVAKEGVVYKVDALESGPLDIISTYAGPYFSFPLTDHCLIGSKLLVGVSYSPANSISAYYKTEETGISGKQKIEDIKHSYNIGYETGISVNYIIKPKLSVRIYTDYNVIPARHVSFGLSDNKVFERQERHEILHMIAVGASVNVLLWN
;
A
#
# COMPACT_ATOMS: atom_id res chain seq x y z
N MET A 1 8.31 26.19 62.62
CA MET A 1 8.09 26.78 61.31
C MET A 1 9.23 26.36 60.40
N LEU A 2 9.07 25.28 59.67
CA LEU A 2 10.02 24.82 58.67
C LEU A 2 9.29 24.85 57.33
N SER A 3 9.68 25.77 56.46
CA SER A 3 9.25 25.93 55.09
C SER A 3 9.89 24.84 54.22
N LEU A 4 9.12 23.88 53.71
CA LEU A 4 9.51 22.96 52.69
C LEU A 4 9.51 23.69 51.36
N ALA A 5 10.67 24.01 50.83
CA ALA A 5 10.86 24.48 49.46
C ALA A 5 10.57 23.29 48.53
N HIS A 6 9.55 23.45 47.69
CA HIS A 6 9.22 22.53 46.62
C HIS A 6 10.19 22.74 45.46
N ASP A 7 11.17 21.86 45.35
CA ASP A 7 12.15 21.88 44.29
C ASP A 7 11.50 21.37 42.98
N SER A 8 11.05 22.30 42.15
CA SER A 8 10.56 22.02 40.83
C SER A 8 11.75 21.86 39.86
N THR A 9 12.34 20.70 39.81
CA THR A 9 13.26 20.32 38.74
C THR A 9 12.50 20.16 37.44
N LEU A 10 12.18 21.27 36.80
CA LEU A 10 11.87 21.31 35.37
C LEU A 10 13.13 20.90 34.63
N THR A 11 13.14 19.69 34.11
CA THR A 11 14.17 19.26 33.14
C THR A 11 14.13 20.22 31.96
N LYS A 12 15.08 21.13 31.91
CA LYS A 12 15.34 21.99 30.75
C LYS A 12 15.75 21.07 29.60
N GLU A 13 14.84 20.85 28.65
CA GLU A 13 15.19 20.26 27.36
C GLU A 13 16.35 21.05 26.73
N SER A 14 17.30 20.34 26.12
CA SER A 14 18.48 20.97 25.55
C SER A 14 18.07 21.95 24.44
N PRO A 15 18.70 23.14 24.36
CA PRO A 15 18.34 24.16 23.36
C PRO A 15 18.40 23.67 21.90
N GLN A 16 19.17 22.64 21.62
CA GLN A 16 19.36 22.09 20.28
C GLN A 16 18.19 21.21 19.84
N TRP A 17 17.55 20.48 20.76
CA TRP A 17 16.37 19.66 20.50
C TRP A 17 15.12 20.52 20.27
N MET A 18 14.89 21.51 21.10
CA MET A 18 13.81 22.50 20.91
C MET A 18 13.93 23.20 19.55
N SER A 19 15.14 23.60 19.14
CA SER A 19 15.38 24.20 17.82
C SER A 19 15.03 23.27 16.63
N PHE A 20 15.24 21.96 16.75
CA PHE A 20 14.85 20.99 15.71
C PHE A 20 13.34 20.83 15.63
N GLN A 21 12.68 20.67 16.77
CA GLN A 21 11.23 20.51 16.86
C GLN A 21 10.49 21.76 16.36
N ASP A 22 10.97 22.95 16.71
CA ASP A 22 10.43 24.21 16.21
C ASP A 22 10.59 24.34 14.69
N LYS A 23 11.73 23.92 14.12
CA LYS A 23 11.94 23.91 12.67
C LYS A 23 10.98 22.94 11.97
N VAL A 24 10.81 21.74 12.50
CA VAL A 24 9.88 20.73 11.95
C VAL A 24 8.45 21.25 12.03
N ASN A 25 8.01 21.76 13.17
CA ASN A 25 6.68 22.34 13.35
C ASN A 25 6.42 23.51 12.39
N LYS A 26 7.42 24.37 12.17
CA LYS A 26 7.35 25.48 11.22
C LYS A 26 7.20 25.00 9.76
N ILE A 27 7.83 23.88 9.39
CA ILE A 27 7.67 23.28 8.06
C ILE A 27 6.28 22.65 7.91
N ILE A 28 5.87 21.83 8.88
CA ILE A 28 4.59 21.12 8.86
C ILE A 28 3.40 22.09 8.88
N SER A 29 3.51 23.20 9.59
CA SER A 29 2.46 24.22 9.65
C SER A 29 2.33 25.07 8.37
N LYS A 30 3.34 25.04 7.48
CA LYS A 30 3.22 25.77 6.20
C LYS A 30 2.10 25.19 5.35
N ARG A 31 1.24 26.06 4.81
CA ARG A 31 0.14 25.68 3.94
C ARG A 31 0.61 24.87 2.73
N SER A 32 1.75 25.23 2.13
CA SER A 32 2.35 24.50 1.02
C SER A 32 2.64 23.04 1.38
N PHE A 33 3.23 22.78 2.55
CA PHE A 33 3.45 21.41 3.03
C PHE A 33 2.13 20.67 3.20
N GLN A 34 1.15 21.29 3.86
CA GLN A 34 -0.15 20.68 4.14
C GLN A 34 -0.96 20.34 2.88
N MET A 35 -0.68 20.97 1.76
CA MET A 35 -1.32 20.67 0.46
C MET A 35 -0.61 19.56 -0.31
N THR A 36 0.69 19.38 -0.11
CA THR A 36 1.52 18.54 -1.00
C THR A 36 1.99 17.23 -0.38
N TYR A 37 1.94 17.09 0.95
CA TYR A 37 2.56 15.98 1.69
C TYR A 37 1.99 14.57 1.40
N VAL A 38 0.80 14.46 0.79
CA VAL A 38 0.24 13.18 0.32
C VAL A 38 0.35 13.06 -1.20
N GLY A 39 -0.10 14.06 -1.93
CA GLY A 39 -0.20 13.99 -3.39
C GLY A 39 1.17 13.93 -4.07
N VAL A 40 2.15 14.71 -3.60
CA VAL A 40 3.51 14.71 -4.19
C VAL A 40 4.23 13.38 -3.97
N PRO A 41 4.28 12.80 -2.75
CA PRO A 41 4.86 11.46 -2.56
C PRO A 41 4.20 10.37 -3.38
N LEU A 42 2.88 10.42 -3.59
CA LEU A 42 2.19 9.45 -4.45
C LEU A 42 2.63 9.58 -5.93
N ILE A 43 2.79 10.80 -6.42
CA ILE A 43 3.30 11.02 -7.79
C ILE A 43 4.73 10.53 -7.92
N ILE A 44 5.60 10.90 -6.99
CA ILE A 44 7.02 10.48 -7.02
C ILE A 44 7.11 8.96 -6.88
N GLY A 45 6.39 8.35 -5.94
CA GLY A 45 6.34 6.90 -5.75
C GLY A 45 5.84 6.18 -6.99
N GLY A 46 4.80 6.70 -7.66
CA GLY A 46 4.31 6.15 -8.92
C GLY A 46 5.32 6.23 -10.06
N LEU A 47 6.13 7.30 -10.13
CA LEU A 47 7.21 7.39 -11.12
C LEU A 47 8.34 6.40 -10.84
N ILE A 48 8.67 6.15 -9.58
CA ILE A 48 9.68 5.15 -9.17
C ILE A 48 9.19 3.73 -9.47
N VAL A 49 7.95 3.41 -9.13
CA VAL A 49 7.35 2.07 -9.31
C VAL A 49 7.13 1.73 -10.78
N LYS A 50 7.25 2.68 -11.69
CA LYS A 50 7.03 2.47 -13.13
C LYS A 50 7.92 1.37 -13.73
N GLU A 51 9.11 1.15 -13.22
CA GLU A 51 10.00 0.08 -13.64
C GLU A 51 9.50 -1.32 -13.26
N GLU A 52 8.63 -1.40 -12.25
CA GLU A 52 8.03 -2.64 -11.73
C GLU A 52 6.64 -2.94 -12.32
N ASP A 53 6.11 -2.10 -13.21
CA ASP A 53 4.75 -2.22 -13.75
C ASP A 53 4.52 -3.58 -14.45
N ASP A 54 5.48 -4.08 -15.21
CA ASP A 54 5.39 -5.38 -15.88
C ASP A 54 5.35 -6.54 -14.88
N HIS A 55 6.07 -6.44 -13.77
CA HIS A 55 6.03 -7.44 -12.70
C HIS A 55 4.63 -7.54 -12.09
N PHE A 56 4.01 -6.41 -11.71
CA PHE A 56 2.65 -6.38 -11.17
C PHE A 56 1.59 -6.86 -12.18
N ARG A 57 1.76 -6.54 -13.46
CA ARG A 57 0.89 -7.07 -14.52
C ARG A 57 1.00 -8.59 -14.65
N ASN A 58 2.21 -9.14 -14.64
CA ASN A 58 2.45 -10.58 -14.73
C ASN A 58 1.84 -11.31 -13.53
N LEU A 59 2.00 -10.74 -12.32
CA LEU A 59 1.34 -11.23 -11.11
C LEU A 59 -0.18 -11.27 -11.28
N ARG A 60 -0.80 -10.17 -11.68
CA ARG A 60 -2.25 -10.11 -11.97
C ARG A 60 -2.68 -11.16 -12.97
N ASN A 61 -1.95 -11.31 -14.08
CA ASN A 61 -2.29 -12.27 -15.14
C ASN A 61 -2.16 -13.72 -14.69
N SER A 62 -1.28 -14.01 -13.73
CA SER A 62 -1.13 -15.36 -13.16
C SER A 62 -2.30 -15.76 -12.28
N TYR A 63 -2.94 -14.81 -11.58
CA TYR A 63 -3.99 -15.13 -10.60
C TYR A 63 -5.41 -14.87 -11.07
N ILE A 64 -5.62 -13.82 -11.84
CA ILE A 64 -6.95 -13.37 -12.24
C ILE A 64 -7.00 -12.97 -13.72
N PRO A 65 -6.57 -13.85 -14.66
CA PRO A 65 -6.45 -13.51 -16.08
C PRO A 65 -7.76 -13.01 -16.68
N ASP A 66 -8.88 -13.61 -16.28
CA ASP A 66 -10.21 -13.36 -16.85
C ASP A 66 -11.05 -12.35 -16.08
N PHE A 67 -10.49 -11.70 -15.06
CA PHE A 67 -11.23 -10.73 -14.27
C PHE A 67 -11.66 -9.54 -15.13
N LYS A 68 -12.96 -9.32 -15.23
CA LYS A 68 -13.60 -8.17 -15.90
C LYS A 68 -14.80 -7.73 -15.09
N ASN A 69 -14.77 -6.51 -14.59
CA ASN A 69 -15.88 -5.91 -13.86
C ASN A 69 -15.97 -4.42 -14.18
N HIS A 70 -17.19 -3.86 -14.12
CA HIS A 70 -17.47 -2.47 -14.49
C HIS A 70 -17.98 -1.62 -13.32
N TYR A 71 -17.98 -2.15 -12.07
CA TYR A 71 -18.49 -1.38 -10.94
C TYR A 71 -17.62 -0.17 -10.60
N ASP A 72 -16.35 -0.18 -10.99
CA ASP A 72 -15.41 0.92 -10.83
C ASP A 72 -15.82 2.18 -11.64
N ASP A 73 -16.54 2.01 -12.75
CA ASP A 73 -17.08 3.12 -13.54
C ASP A 73 -18.11 3.94 -12.74
N TYR A 74 -18.81 3.33 -11.79
CA TYR A 74 -19.79 3.98 -10.91
C TYR A 74 -19.22 4.30 -9.53
N LEU A 75 -18.43 3.39 -8.96
CA LEU A 75 -17.88 3.51 -7.61
C LEU A 75 -17.04 4.77 -7.43
N GLN A 76 -16.33 5.20 -8.48
CA GLN A 76 -15.53 6.42 -8.45
C GLN A 76 -16.33 7.66 -8.07
N TYR A 77 -17.65 7.70 -8.33
CA TYR A 77 -18.52 8.84 -8.04
C TYR A 77 -19.20 8.75 -6.67
N SER A 78 -19.11 7.61 -5.97
CA SER A 78 -19.80 7.41 -4.70
C SER A 78 -19.46 8.45 -3.63
N PRO A 79 -18.19 8.96 -3.49
CA PRO A 79 -17.90 10.01 -2.52
C PRO A 79 -18.60 11.33 -2.84
N ALA A 80 -18.78 11.68 -4.13
CA ALA A 80 -19.51 12.88 -4.54
C ALA A 80 -21.01 12.75 -4.23
N VAL A 81 -21.59 11.58 -4.52
CA VAL A 81 -22.99 11.29 -4.21
C VAL A 81 -23.23 11.42 -2.71
N ALA A 82 -22.35 10.84 -1.88
CA ALA A 82 -22.42 10.96 -0.42
C ALA A 82 -22.31 12.42 0.04
N MET A 83 -21.34 13.18 -0.50
CA MET A 83 -21.13 14.60 -0.16
C MET A 83 -22.37 15.45 -0.49
N LEU A 84 -22.91 15.29 -1.69
CA LEU A 84 -24.08 16.06 -2.13
C LEU A 84 -25.35 15.65 -1.37
N ALA A 85 -25.54 14.36 -1.08
CA ALA A 85 -26.67 13.87 -0.30
C ALA A 85 -26.63 14.43 1.15
N LEU A 86 -25.47 14.39 1.81
CA LEU A 86 -25.30 14.99 3.14
C LEU A 86 -25.64 16.47 3.13
N LYS A 87 -25.16 17.20 2.11
CA LYS A 87 -25.41 18.64 1.97
C LYS A 87 -26.89 18.93 1.73
N ALA A 88 -27.56 18.14 0.89
CA ALA A 88 -28.99 18.28 0.59
C ALA A 88 -29.86 17.91 1.80
N CYS A 89 -29.45 16.94 2.62
CA CYS A 89 -30.12 16.58 3.88
C CYS A 89 -29.86 17.58 5.02
N GLY A 90 -29.16 18.69 4.76
CA GLY A 90 -28.93 19.73 5.77
C GLY A 90 -27.79 19.43 6.74
N VAL A 91 -26.99 18.38 6.50
CA VAL A 91 -25.80 18.13 7.31
C VAL A 91 -24.77 19.22 7.01
N GLU A 92 -24.37 19.93 8.05
CA GLU A 92 -23.44 21.05 7.94
C GLU A 92 -22.02 20.55 7.66
N GLY A 93 -21.42 20.98 6.55
CA GLY A 93 -20.05 20.73 6.19
C GLY A 93 -19.15 21.94 6.44
N ARG A 94 -17.88 21.84 6.03
CA ARG A 94 -16.89 22.93 6.11
C ARG A 94 -17.35 24.22 5.43
N SER A 95 -18.01 24.10 4.29
CA SER A 95 -18.28 25.19 3.36
C SER A 95 -19.77 25.42 3.15
N SER A 96 -20.18 26.67 2.88
CA SER A 96 -21.49 26.97 2.31
C SER A 96 -21.64 26.38 0.91
N TRP A 97 -22.88 26.29 0.36
CA TRP A 97 -23.12 25.73 -0.97
C TRP A 97 -22.28 26.39 -2.06
N GLY A 98 -22.28 27.72 -2.14
CA GLY A 98 -21.54 28.43 -3.17
C GLY A 98 -20.04 28.23 -3.10
N ARG A 99 -19.48 28.21 -1.88
CA ARG A 99 -18.05 27.97 -1.66
C ARG A 99 -17.66 26.55 -2.01
N MET A 100 -18.45 25.55 -1.59
CA MET A 100 -18.23 24.14 -1.91
C MET A 100 -18.21 23.92 -3.42
N LEU A 101 -19.27 24.36 -4.13
CA LEU A 101 -19.37 24.19 -5.58
C LEU A 101 -18.22 24.86 -6.34
N MET A 102 -17.75 26.03 -5.91
CA MET A 102 -16.58 26.67 -6.53
C MET A 102 -15.28 25.94 -6.24
N SER A 103 -15.09 25.45 -5.01
CA SER A 103 -13.93 24.60 -4.68
C SER A 103 -13.90 23.35 -5.55
N ASP A 104 -15.06 22.71 -5.72
CA ASP A 104 -15.21 21.49 -6.51
C ASP A 104 -14.98 21.77 -8.00
N LEU A 105 -15.51 22.88 -8.52
CA LEU A 105 -15.31 23.28 -9.93
C LEU A 105 -13.83 23.51 -10.25
N PHE A 106 -13.11 24.23 -9.39
CA PHE A 106 -11.67 24.42 -9.55
C PHE A 106 -10.91 23.08 -9.48
N SER A 107 -11.29 22.21 -8.54
CA SER A 107 -10.65 20.90 -8.38
C SER A 107 -10.84 20.03 -9.63
N VAL A 108 -12.07 19.96 -10.14
CA VAL A 108 -12.40 19.22 -11.38
C VAL A 108 -11.65 19.79 -12.58
N GLY A 109 -11.63 21.12 -12.74
CA GLY A 109 -10.91 21.78 -13.83
C GLY A 109 -9.42 21.49 -13.82
N LEU A 110 -8.78 21.60 -12.64
CA LEU A 110 -7.35 21.29 -12.47
C LEU A 110 -7.03 19.81 -12.72
N MET A 111 -7.83 18.91 -12.17
CA MET A 111 -7.66 17.46 -12.38
C MET A 111 -7.82 17.11 -13.87
N ALA A 112 -8.88 17.57 -14.51
CA ALA A 112 -9.13 17.29 -15.93
C ALA A 112 -8.02 17.84 -16.83
N ALA A 113 -7.55 19.07 -16.57
CA ALA A 113 -6.43 19.66 -17.29
C ALA A 113 -5.15 18.86 -17.11
N SER A 114 -4.80 18.47 -15.87
CA SER A 114 -3.58 17.71 -15.56
C SER A 114 -3.60 16.31 -16.16
N VAL A 115 -4.70 15.56 -15.99
CA VAL A 115 -4.83 14.20 -16.51
C VAL A 115 -4.81 14.18 -18.04
N ASN A 116 -5.58 15.06 -18.68
CA ASN A 116 -5.68 15.05 -20.14
C ASN A 116 -4.38 15.51 -20.79
N SER A 117 -3.77 16.60 -20.31
CA SER A 117 -2.48 17.06 -20.86
C SER A 117 -1.42 15.97 -20.76
N THR A 118 -1.32 15.27 -19.63
CA THR A 118 -0.36 14.16 -19.45
C THR A 118 -0.68 12.99 -20.38
N LYS A 119 -1.94 12.60 -20.54
CA LYS A 119 -2.34 11.52 -21.47
C LYS A 119 -1.97 11.83 -22.92
N TYR A 120 -2.24 13.05 -23.38
CA TYR A 120 -1.93 13.47 -24.74
C TYR A 120 -0.42 13.57 -25.01
N THR A 121 0.38 13.88 -23.98
CA THR A 121 1.82 14.04 -24.10
C THR A 121 2.54 12.69 -24.03
N MET A 122 2.21 11.85 -23.03
CA MET A 122 2.98 10.64 -22.74
C MET A 122 2.58 9.41 -23.55
N LYS A 123 1.31 9.30 -23.97
CA LYS A 123 0.76 8.24 -24.84
C LYS A 123 1.17 6.82 -24.43
N VAL A 124 1.16 6.53 -23.13
CA VAL A 124 1.54 5.22 -22.58
C VAL A 124 0.51 4.15 -22.97
N PRO A 125 0.92 2.98 -23.49
CA PRO A 125 0.00 1.89 -23.82
C PRO A 125 -0.60 1.30 -22.54
N ARG A 126 -1.84 0.82 -22.63
CA ARG A 126 -2.47 0.07 -21.52
C ARG A 126 -1.90 -1.33 -21.39
N PRO A 127 -1.95 -1.94 -20.19
CA PRO A 127 -1.51 -3.32 -19.99
C PRO A 127 -2.25 -4.33 -20.87
N ASP A 128 -3.53 -4.08 -21.22
CA ASP A 128 -4.34 -4.90 -22.11
C ASP A 128 -4.12 -4.64 -23.61
N GLY A 129 -3.25 -3.68 -23.95
CA GLY A 129 -2.95 -3.30 -25.33
C GLY A 129 -4.05 -2.52 -26.08
N SER A 130 -5.19 -2.21 -25.41
CA SER A 130 -6.37 -1.65 -26.07
C SER A 130 -6.18 -0.23 -26.61
N THR A 131 -5.45 0.62 -25.91
CA THR A 131 -5.26 2.03 -26.27
C THR A 131 -3.95 2.59 -25.71
N ARG A 132 -3.52 3.77 -26.19
CA ARG A 132 -2.31 4.47 -25.71
C ARG A 132 -2.64 5.68 -24.85
N ASN A 133 -3.52 5.51 -23.86
CA ASN A 133 -3.93 6.57 -22.93
C ASN A 133 -3.96 6.09 -21.48
N SER A 134 -3.03 5.18 -21.11
CA SER A 134 -2.99 4.59 -19.79
C SER A 134 -2.61 5.61 -18.71
N PHE A 135 -1.51 6.33 -18.90
CA PHE A 135 -0.92 7.20 -17.88
C PHE A 135 -1.41 8.65 -17.95
N PRO A 136 -1.83 9.24 -16.83
CA PRO A 136 -2.21 8.62 -15.57
C PRO A 136 -3.65 8.07 -15.61
N SER A 137 -4.06 7.30 -14.58
CA SER A 137 -5.42 6.76 -14.48
C SER A 137 -6.45 7.86 -14.18
N GLY A 138 -7.35 8.10 -15.13
CA GLY A 138 -8.43 9.10 -14.96
C GLY A 138 -9.46 8.68 -13.91
N HIS A 139 -9.89 7.41 -13.88
CA HIS A 139 -10.84 6.89 -12.88
C HIS A 139 -10.28 7.04 -11.46
N THR A 140 -9.02 6.69 -11.27
CA THR A 140 -8.35 6.84 -9.98
C THR A 140 -8.23 8.32 -9.59
N ALA A 141 -7.84 9.19 -10.53
CA ALA A 141 -7.75 10.62 -10.26
C ALA A 141 -9.12 11.20 -9.84
N THR A 142 -10.20 10.83 -10.53
CA THR A 142 -11.57 11.23 -10.18
C THR A 142 -11.95 10.70 -8.79
N ALA A 143 -11.76 9.43 -8.53
CA ALA A 143 -12.14 8.82 -7.25
C ALA A 143 -11.41 9.46 -6.05
N PHE A 144 -10.09 9.66 -6.15
CA PHE A 144 -9.31 10.29 -5.08
C PHE A 144 -9.60 11.79 -4.94
N MET A 145 -9.87 12.50 -6.02
CA MET A 145 -10.34 13.88 -5.98
C MET A 145 -11.64 13.99 -5.19
N LEU A 146 -12.66 13.19 -5.53
CA LEU A 146 -13.97 13.22 -4.89
C LEU A 146 -13.91 12.73 -3.43
N ALA A 147 -13.07 11.73 -3.14
CA ALA A 147 -12.81 11.30 -1.77
C ALA A 147 -12.16 12.41 -0.93
N THR A 148 -11.25 13.18 -1.53
CA THR A 148 -10.60 14.31 -0.84
C THR A 148 -11.57 15.47 -0.61
N MET A 149 -12.49 15.73 -1.53
CA MET A 149 -13.58 16.70 -1.33
C MET A 149 -14.48 16.29 -0.16
N LEU A 150 -14.96 15.03 -0.13
CA LEU A 150 -15.73 14.49 0.98
C LEU A 150 -14.98 14.56 2.31
N HIS A 151 -13.67 14.24 2.30
CA HIS A 151 -12.80 14.39 3.45
C HIS A 151 -12.76 15.83 3.96
N LYS A 152 -12.57 16.82 3.06
CA LYS A 152 -12.49 18.23 3.46
C LYS A 152 -13.80 18.77 3.99
N GLU A 153 -14.92 18.42 3.36
CA GLU A 153 -16.23 18.94 3.76
C GLU A 153 -16.78 18.27 5.02
N TYR A 154 -16.68 16.93 5.14
CA TYR A 154 -17.32 16.17 6.22
C TYR A 154 -16.36 15.35 7.07
N GLY A 155 -15.27 14.86 6.49
CA GLY A 155 -14.30 14.04 7.22
C GLY A 155 -13.54 14.82 8.30
N LEU A 156 -13.28 16.09 8.06
CA LEU A 156 -12.61 16.98 9.03
C LEU A 156 -13.58 17.68 9.99
N THR A 157 -14.86 17.73 9.67
CA THR A 157 -15.85 18.53 10.41
C THR A 157 -16.86 17.70 11.18
N GLN A 158 -17.30 16.57 10.64
CA GLN A 158 -18.36 15.75 11.22
C GLN A 158 -17.82 14.43 11.77
N SER A 159 -17.23 13.59 10.93
CA SER A 159 -16.73 12.28 11.37
C SER A 159 -15.63 11.75 10.47
N PRO A 160 -14.56 11.14 11.01
CA PRO A 160 -13.51 10.45 10.25
C PRO A 160 -14.04 9.33 9.35
N TRP A 161 -15.19 8.75 9.68
CA TRP A 161 -15.80 7.68 8.90
C TRP A 161 -16.14 8.10 7.45
N TYR A 162 -16.45 9.38 7.22
CA TYR A 162 -16.64 9.89 5.86
C TYR A 162 -15.33 9.85 5.05
N SER A 163 -14.21 10.15 5.71
CA SER A 163 -12.89 10.03 5.06
C SER A 163 -12.54 8.58 4.75
N ILE A 164 -12.73 7.69 5.72
CA ILE A 164 -12.46 6.25 5.57
C ILE A 164 -13.33 5.69 4.44
N GLY A 165 -14.63 5.93 4.45
CA GLY A 165 -15.55 5.47 3.40
C GLY A 165 -15.17 6.00 2.03
N GLY A 166 -14.90 7.31 1.90
CA GLY A 166 -14.52 7.95 0.66
C GLY A 166 -13.21 7.39 0.08
N TYR A 167 -12.15 7.33 0.89
CA TYR A 167 -10.87 6.79 0.44
C TYR A 167 -10.88 5.27 0.22
N SER A 168 -11.71 4.52 0.95
CA SER A 168 -11.90 3.09 0.68
C SER A 168 -12.57 2.86 -0.67
N ALA A 169 -13.58 3.65 -1.03
CA ALA A 169 -14.21 3.59 -2.35
C ALA A 169 -13.21 3.99 -3.47
N ALA A 170 -12.38 5.01 -3.23
CA ALA A 170 -11.34 5.42 -4.17
C ALA A 170 -10.26 4.33 -4.35
N ALA A 171 -9.81 3.71 -3.26
CA ALA A 171 -8.86 2.60 -3.30
C ALA A 171 -9.45 1.37 -4.00
N ALA A 172 -10.70 1.01 -3.73
CA ALA A 172 -11.39 -0.08 -4.42
C ALA A 172 -11.50 0.20 -5.93
N THR A 173 -11.84 1.43 -6.33
CA THR A 173 -11.82 1.84 -7.74
C THR A 173 -10.43 1.65 -8.35
N ALA A 174 -9.38 2.11 -7.68
CA ALA A 174 -8.00 2.02 -8.12
C ALA A 174 -7.54 0.55 -8.32
N VAL A 175 -7.79 -0.30 -7.32
CA VAL A 175 -7.47 -1.74 -7.37
C VAL A 175 -8.22 -2.42 -8.51
N THR A 176 -9.51 -2.11 -8.70
CA THR A 176 -10.29 -2.68 -9.80
C THR A 176 -9.73 -2.32 -11.18
N ARG A 177 -9.16 -1.12 -11.35
CA ARG A 177 -8.50 -0.76 -12.62
C ARG A 177 -7.28 -1.63 -12.93
N ILE A 178 -6.51 -2.02 -11.89
CA ILE A 178 -5.41 -2.99 -12.02
C ILE A 178 -5.98 -4.38 -12.34
N MET A 179 -6.97 -4.82 -11.56
CA MET A 179 -7.61 -6.13 -11.75
C MET A 179 -8.23 -6.29 -13.14
N ASN A 180 -8.78 -5.23 -13.71
CA ASN A 180 -9.31 -5.17 -15.07
C ASN A 180 -8.22 -5.09 -16.16
N ASN A 181 -6.93 -5.08 -15.81
CA ASN A 181 -5.80 -4.92 -16.74
C ASN A 181 -5.87 -3.62 -17.58
N ARG A 182 -6.50 -2.57 -17.04
CA ARG A 182 -6.72 -1.29 -17.73
C ARG A 182 -5.64 -0.27 -17.45
N HIS A 183 -4.98 -0.36 -16.30
CA HIS A 183 -3.98 0.60 -15.85
C HIS A 183 -2.84 -0.11 -15.14
N TRP A 184 -1.65 0.45 -15.25
CA TRP A 184 -0.46 0.08 -14.52
C TRP A 184 -0.53 0.55 -13.06
N LEU A 185 0.28 -0.04 -12.17
CA LEU A 185 0.36 0.42 -10.79
C LEU A 185 0.83 1.88 -10.71
N SER A 186 1.81 2.23 -11.53
CA SER A 186 2.31 3.61 -11.64
C SER A 186 1.22 4.60 -12.06
N ASP A 187 0.33 4.22 -13.02
CA ASP A 187 -0.80 5.06 -13.46
C ASP A 187 -1.75 5.39 -12.32
N ILE A 188 -2.00 4.39 -11.46
CA ILE A 188 -2.89 4.48 -10.30
C ILE A 188 -2.31 5.43 -9.26
N MET A 189 -1.04 5.27 -8.90
CA MET A 189 -0.38 6.09 -7.89
C MET A 189 -0.31 7.56 -8.32
N VAL A 190 0.08 7.81 -9.57
CA VAL A 190 0.14 9.17 -10.13
C VAL A 190 -1.27 9.76 -10.25
N GLY A 191 -2.25 8.97 -10.68
CA GLY A 191 -3.65 9.39 -10.75
C GLY A 191 -4.19 9.82 -9.39
N ALA A 192 -3.98 9.01 -8.35
CA ALA A 192 -4.37 9.34 -6.98
C ALA A 192 -3.71 10.65 -6.49
N GLY A 193 -2.41 10.79 -6.73
CA GLY A 193 -1.67 12.00 -6.37
C GLY A 193 -2.22 13.26 -7.06
N ILE A 194 -2.51 13.18 -8.36
CA ILE A 194 -3.11 14.29 -9.12
C ILE A 194 -4.49 14.63 -8.57
N GLY A 195 -5.34 13.64 -8.28
CA GLY A 195 -6.67 13.86 -7.72
C GLY A 195 -6.63 14.62 -6.40
N ILE A 196 -5.78 14.19 -5.47
CA ILE A 196 -5.58 14.84 -4.17
C ILE A 196 -5.07 16.27 -4.34
N LEU A 197 -3.98 16.47 -5.12
CA LEU A 197 -3.40 17.80 -5.32
C LEU A 197 -4.37 18.77 -5.99
N SER A 198 -5.14 18.31 -6.98
CA SER A 198 -6.13 19.14 -7.65
C SER A 198 -7.20 19.62 -6.67
N THR A 199 -7.63 18.78 -5.73
CA THR A 199 -8.56 19.17 -4.68
C THR A 199 -7.93 20.19 -3.73
N GLU A 200 -6.71 19.94 -3.27
CA GLU A 200 -6.01 20.86 -2.38
C GLU A 200 -5.87 22.26 -3.01
N MET A 201 -5.49 22.31 -4.29
CA MET A 201 -5.38 23.58 -5.04
C MET A 201 -6.73 24.22 -5.31
N GLY A 202 -7.77 23.45 -5.65
CA GLY A 202 -9.12 23.97 -5.89
C GLY A 202 -9.70 24.65 -4.65
N TYR A 203 -9.51 24.02 -3.48
CA TYR A 203 -9.89 24.60 -2.19
C TYR A 203 -9.03 25.82 -1.82
N LEU A 204 -7.73 25.82 -2.18
CA LEU A 204 -6.90 27.01 -2.03
C LEU A 204 -7.43 28.20 -2.84
N PHE A 205 -7.80 27.97 -4.11
CA PHE A 205 -8.32 29.06 -4.96
C PHE A 205 -9.65 29.58 -4.43
N ALA A 206 -10.54 28.71 -3.98
CA ALA A 206 -11.76 29.15 -3.31
C ALA A 206 -11.47 29.92 -2.03
N ASP A 207 -10.49 29.51 -1.22
CA ASP A 207 -10.07 30.22 -0.01
C ASP A 207 -9.52 31.62 -0.33
N LEU A 208 -8.80 31.78 -1.44
CA LEU A 208 -8.29 33.09 -1.87
C LEU A 208 -9.41 34.04 -2.33
N ILE A 209 -10.45 33.48 -3.01
CA ILE A 209 -11.57 34.26 -3.55
C ILE A 209 -12.55 34.64 -2.43
N PHE A 210 -12.99 33.65 -1.67
CA PHE A 210 -14.04 33.82 -0.66
C PHE A 210 -13.51 34.29 0.68
N LYS A 211 -12.21 34.15 0.94
CA LYS A 211 -11.57 34.39 2.25
C LYS A 211 -12.32 33.60 3.34
N ASP A 212 -12.89 34.29 4.33
CA ASP A 212 -13.66 33.66 5.41
C ASP A 212 -15.16 33.49 5.10
N ARG A 213 -15.64 34.06 3.96
CA ARG A 213 -17.07 33.99 3.62
C ARG A 213 -17.48 32.54 3.32
N GLY A 214 -18.53 32.08 4.00
CA GLY A 214 -19.07 30.74 3.81
C GLY A 214 -18.20 29.62 4.37
N LEU A 215 -17.20 29.93 5.20
CA LEU A 215 -16.42 28.96 5.96
C LEU A 215 -17.00 28.85 7.38
N ARG A 216 -17.17 27.60 7.85
CA ARG A 216 -17.65 27.31 9.20
C ARG A 216 -16.49 27.07 10.14
N HIS A 217 -16.07 28.12 10.84
CA HIS A 217 -14.93 28.06 11.78
C HIS A 217 -15.26 27.26 13.04
N ASP A 218 -16.50 27.25 13.49
CA ASP A 218 -17.00 26.48 14.61
C ASP A 218 -16.78 24.98 14.47
N LEU A 219 -16.95 24.46 13.26
CA LEU A 219 -16.73 23.06 12.93
C LEU A 219 -15.25 22.71 12.74
N LEU A 220 -14.39 23.67 12.42
CA LEU A 220 -12.96 23.48 12.21
C LEU A 220 -12.14 23.54 13.52
N SER A 221 -12.68 24.16 14.57
CA SER A 221 -12.03 24.29 15.88
C SER A 221 -12.16 23.07 16.78
N TYR A 222 -12.65 21.94 16.28
CA TYR A 222 -12.81 20.71 17.04
C TYR A 222 -11.48 19.97 17.27
N ASN A 223 -10.53 20.59 17.98
CA ASN A 223 -9.17 20.09 18.12
C ASN A 223 -8.61 20.10 19.54
N ASN A 224 -9.37 19.62 20.53
CA ASN A 224 -8.77 19.19 21.79
C ASN A 224 -8.44 17.69 21.70
N PHE A 225 -7.37 17.34 20.98
CA PHE A 225 -6.88 15.98 20.95
C PHE A 225 -5.98 15.72 22.17
N ASP A 226 -6.27 14.64 22.88
CA ASP A 226 -5.37 14.16 23.91
C ASP A 226 -4.23 13.35 23.30
N TYR A 227 -3.16 14.02 22.89
CA TYR A 227 -1.95 13.38 22.33
C TYR A 227 -1.26 12.39 23.29
N LYS A 228 -1.65 12.36 24.56
CA LYS A 228 -1.11 11.40 25.52
C LYS A 228 -1.68 9.98 25.34
N ARG A 229 -2.76 9.85 24.59
CA ARG A 229 -3.35 8.55 24.24
C ARG A 229 -3.02 8.21 22.79
N PRO A 230 -2.51 6.99 22.49
CA PRO A 230 -2.34 6.58 21.11
C PRO A 230 -3.70 6.50 20.43
N PRO A 231 -3.84 7.10 19.24
CA PRO A 231 -5.08 6.98 18.47
C PRO A 231 -5.21 5.58 17.88
N SER A 232 -6.43 5.10 17.75
CA SER A 232 -6.75 3.99 16.86
C SER A 232 -6.40 4.39 15.44
N PHE A 233 -6.04 3.44 14.59
CA PHE A 233 -5.65 3.78 13.23
C PHE A 233 -6.11 2.73 12.22
N PHE A 234 -6.25 3.20 10.98
CA PHE A 234 -6.36 2.38 9.78
C PHE A 234 -5.39 2.91 8.73
N GLY A 235 -4.61 2.05 8.12
CA GLY A 235 -3.56 2.48 7.21
C GLY A 235 -3.29 1.53 6.05
N LEU A 236 -2.76 2.11 4.99
CA LEU A 236 -2.19 1.41 3.85
C LEU A 236 -0.67 1.52 3.94
N SER A 237 -0.01 0.39 3.81
CA SER A 237 1.43 0.27 3.89
C SER A 237 1.99 -0.32 2.60
N MET A 238 3.17 0.13 2.24
CA MET A 238 3.97 -0.43 1.15
C MET A 238 5.40 -0.61 1.63
N GLY A 239 6.04 -1.69 1.21
CA GLY A 239 7.41 -1.98 1.62
C GLY A 239 8.10 -3.01 0.74
N PHE A 240 9.39 -3.17 0.99
CA PHE A 240 10.20 -4.21 0.41
C PHE A 240 10.28 -5.39 1.38
N ASN A 241 10.25 -6.59 0.82
CA ASN A 241 10.37 -7.82 1.57
C ASN A 241 11.66 -8.55 1.19
N LEU A 242 12.38 -9.00 2.18
CA LEU A 242 13.64 -9.73 2.06
C LEU A 242 13.46 -11.10 2.67
N MET A 243 13.92 -12.14 2.00
CA MET A 243 13.93 -13.50 2.53
C MET A 243 15.38 -14.04 2.49
N PRO A 244 16.04 -14.13 3.64
CA PRO A 244 17.42 -14.58 3.70
C PRO A 244 17.56 -16.10 3.53
N THR A 245 16.46 -16.86 3.58
CA THR A 245 16.46 -18.32 3.44
C THR A 245 16.43 -18.76 1.99
N HIS A 246 17.13 -19.85 1.70
CA HIS A 246 17.12 -20.53 0.41
C HIS A 246 16.14 -21.69 0.45
N PHE A 247 15.53 -22.00 -0.69
CA PHE A 247 14.64 -23.15 -0.86
C PHE A 247 15.39 -24.28 -1.56
N ASN A 248 15.43 -25.44 -0.96
CA ASN A 248 15.91 -26.64 -1.61
C ASN A 248 14.73 -27.44 -2.18
N LEU A 249 14.44 -27.25 -3.48
CA LEU A 249 13.38 -27.98 -4.17
C LEU A 249 13.77 -29.43 -4.48
N SER A 250 15.04 -29.65 -4.75
CA SER A 250 15.67 -30.96 -4.89
C SER A 250 17.12 -30.86 -4.44
N PRO A 251 17.86 -31.98 -4.27
CA PRO A 251 19.30 -31.90 -3.97
C PRO A 251 20.10 -31.09 -4.99
N GLU A 252 19.56 -30.93 -6.20
CA GLU A 252 20.20 -30.25 -7.33
C GLU A 252 19.63 -28.86 -7.61
N ILE A 253 18.43 -28.53 -7.09
CA ILE A 253 17.73 -27.25 -7.35
C ILE A 253 17.61 -26.45 -6.07
N GLU A 254 18.44 -25.44 -5.94
CA GLU A 254 18.40 -24.45 -4.86
C GLU A 254 17.91 -23.11 -5.41
N LEU A 255 16.78 -22.62 -4.87
CA LEU A 255 16.19 -21.33 -5.23
C LEU A 255 16.43 -20.30 -4.13
N LYS A 256 16.63 -19.07 -4.54
CA LYS A 256 16.70 -17.89 -3.69
C LYS A 256 15.60 -16.93 -4.07
N ALA A 257 14.90 -16.41 -3.08
CA ALA A 257 14.01 -15.28 -3.31
C ALA A 257 14.82 -13.98 -3.41
N SER A 258 14.62 -13.25 -4.49
CA SER A 258 15.12 -11.88 -4.64
C SER A 258 14.25 -10.92 -3.81
N PRO A 259 14.75 -9.72 -3.45
CA PRO A 259 13.92 -8.72 -2.79
C PRO A 259 12.61 -8.50 -3.55
N GLY A 260 11.52 -8.51 -2.83
CA GLY A 260 10.17 -8.37 -3.38
C GLY A 260 9.42 -7.21 -2.75
N SER A 261 8.17 -7.04 -3.17
CA SER A 261 7.27 -6.01 -2.66
C SER A 261 6.24 -6.60 -1.71
N LYS A 262 5.86 -5.83 -0.67
CA LYS A 262 4.76 -6.12 0.25
C LYS A 262 3.80 -4.94 0.27
N MET A 263 2.52 -5.22 0.09
CA MET A 263 1.44 -4.27 0.34
C MET A 263 0.60 -4.78 1.49
N GLN A 264 0.19 -3.89 2.40
CA GLN A 264 -0.65 -4.29 3.52
C GLN A 264 -1.68 -3.23 3.90
N LEU A 265 -2.86 -3.71 4.28
CA LEU A 265 -3.91 -2.95 4.95
C LEU A 265 -3.87 -3.33 6.43
N GLU A 266 -3.77 -2.36 7.30
CA GLU A 266 -3.58 -2.58 8.73
C GLU A 266 -4.49 -1.68 9.54
N GLY A 267 -5.08 -2.21 10.59
CA GLY A 267 -5.92 -1.44 11.49
C GLY A 267 -5.82 -1.94 12.92
N ALA A 268 -5.79 -0.99 13.86
CA ALA A 268 -5.69 -1.30 15.28
C ALA A 268 -6.58 -0.36 16.12
N TRP A 269 -7.35 -0.95 17.02
CA TRP A 269 -8.30 -0.23 17.87
C TRP A 269 -7.77 -0.12 19.29
N PHE A 270 -7.33 1.08 19.69
CA PHE A 270 -6.79 1.37 21.02
C PHE A 270 -7.92 1.71 22.01
N LYS A 271 -8.15 0.84 22.97
CA LYS A 271 -9.03 1.10 24.13
C LYS A 271 -8.25 1.58 25.34
N ASN A 272 -7.00 1.18 25.45
CA ASN A 272 -6.08 1.47 26.53
C ASN A 272 -4.92 2.34 26.01
N ARG A 273 -4.15 2.96 26.95
CA ARG A 273 -3.02 3.84 26.63
C ARG A 273 -1.87 3.15 25.87
N TYR A 274 -1.69 1.86 26.07
CA TYR A 274 -0.51 1.14 25.56
C TYR A 274 -0.81 -0.09 24.73
N PHE A 275 -2.02 -0.61 24.80
CA PHE A 275 -2.40 -1.91 24.25
C PHE A 275 -3.69 -1.85 23.47
N CYS A 276 -3.72 -2.53 22.34
CA CYS A 276 -4.94 -2.75 21.56
C CYS A 276 -4.91 -4.09 20.82
N ILE A 277 -6.00 -4.39 20.14
CA ILE A 277 -6.11 -5.50 19.20
C ILE A 277 -6.28 -4.92 17.81
N GLY A 278 -5.61 -5.53 16.84
CA GLY A 278 -5.70 -5.13 15.47
C GLY A 278 -5.60 -6.31 14.52
N CYS A 279 -5.73 -5.99 13.24
CA CYS A 279 -5.60 -6.95 12.17
C CYS A 279 -4.83 -6.35 10.99
N GLU A 280 -4.23 -7.23 10.22
CA GLU A 280 -3.49 -6.94 9.01
C GLU A 280 -3.92 -7.90 7.90
N PHE A 281 -4.13 -7.36 6.71
CA PHE A 281 -4.23 -8.11 5.47
C PHE A 281 -3.07 -7.69 4.59
N SER A 282 -2.27 -8.63 4.11
CA SER A 282 -1.10 -8.35 3.29
C SER A 282 -1.00 -9.26 2.07
N ALA A 283 -0.41 -8.71 1.02
CA ALA A 283 -0.01 -9.42 -0.18
C ALA A 283 1.45 -9.11 -0.45
N LEU A 284 2.23 -10.15 -0.64
CA LEU A 284 3.64 -10.06 -0.93
C LEU A 284 3.98 -10.87 -2.19
N SER A 285 4.96 -10.39 -2.94
CA SER A 285 5.45 -11.04 -4.14
C SER A 285 6.97 -10.91 -4.21
N MET A 286 7.67 -12.03 -4.41
CA MET A 286 9.12 -12.09 -4.48
C MET A 286 9.56 -12.92 -5.68
N PRO A 287 10.37 -12.37 -6.61
CA PRO A 287 10.95 -13.12 -7.70
C PRO A 287 11.85 -14.25 -7.16
N LEU A 288 11.75 -15.42 -7.78
CA LEU A 288 12.63 -16.55 -7.47
C LEU A 288 13.75 -16.64 -8.51
N SER A 289 14.95 -16.87 -8.05
CA SER A 289 16.13 -17.08 -8.88
C SER A 289 16.91 -18.32 -8.45
N LEU A 290 17.57 -18.97 -9.40
CA LEU A 290 18.47 -20.08 -9.11
C LEU A 290 19.73 -19.61 -8.41
N VAL A 291 20.17 -20.39 -7.43
CA VAL A 291 21.46 -20.18 -6.74
C VAL A 291 22.59 -20.85 -7.49
N ARG A 292 22.34 -22.00 -8.13
CA ARG A 292 23.35 -22.77 -8.86
C ARG A 292 22.84 -23.14 -10.24
N PRO A 293 23.72 -23.16 -11.26
CA PRO A 293 23.37 -23.73 -12.57
C PRO A 293 23.04 -25.21 -12.38
N ILE A 294 21.99 -25.67 -13.05
CA ILE A 294 21.64 -27.09 -13.06
C ILE A 294 22.67 -27.81 -13.91
N ALA A 295 23.14 -28.96 -13.43
CA ALA A 295 24.02 -29.82 -14.20
C ALA A 295 23.32 -30.31 -15.48
N ASP A 296 24.08 -30.47 -16.56
CA ASP A 296 23.57 -31.02 -17.80
C ASP A 296 22.92 -32.39 -17.56
N VAL A 297 21.70 -32.58 -18.04
CA VAL A 297 20.96 -33.83 -17.85
C VAL A 297 21.24 -34.73 -19.07
N ALA A 298 21.92 -35.86 -18.86
CA ALA A 298 22.10 -36.85 -19.89
C ALA A 298 20.93 -37.86 -19.84
N LYS A 299 20.18 -37.95 -20.94
CA LYS A 299 19.10 -38.90 -21.12
C LYS A 299 19.24 -39.64 -22.45
N GLU A 300 19.23 -40.98 -22.41
CA GLU A 300 19.32 -41.84 -23.59
C GLU A 300 20.53 -41.50 -24.52
N GLY A 301 21.67 -41.07 -23.92
CA GLY A 301 22.87 -40.68 -24.66
C GLY A 301 22.87 -39.25 -25.21
N VAL A 302 21.81 -38.49 -25.01
CA VAL A 302 21.69 -37.10 -25.44
C VAL A 302 21.90 -36.18 -24.23
N VAL A 303 22.82 -35.23 -24.33
CA VAL A 303 23.08 -34.21 -23.30
C VAL A 303 22.15 -33.03 -23.54
N TYR A 304 21.29 -32.77 -22.54
CA TYR A 304 20.41 -31.60 -22.50
C TYR A 304 21.05 -30.52 -21.64
N LYS A 305 21.46 -29.45 -22.28
CA LYS A 305 22.00 -28.29 -21.58
C LYS A 305 20.84 -27.41 -21.11
N VAL A 306 20.75 -27.16 -19.80
CA VAL A 306 19.72 -26.28 -19.23
C VAL A 306 20.21 -24.84 -19.34
N ASP A 307 19.64 -24.08 -20.27
CA ASP A 307 20.02 -22.69 -20.53
C ASP A 307 19.41 -21.72 -19.49
N ALA A 308 18.18 -21.97 -19.05
CA ALA A 308 17.49 -21.11 -18.09
C ALA A 308 16.37 -21.86 -17.34
N LEU A 309 16.10 -21.45 -16.09
CA LEU A 309 14.86 -21.81 -15.38
C LEU A 309 13.91 -20.61 -15.37
N GLU A 310 12.66 -20.90 -15.66
CA GLU A 310 11.56 -19.96 -15.49
C GLU A 310 10.71 -20.43 -14.31
N SER A 311 10.60 -19.60 -13.29
CA SER A 311 9.74 -19.80 -12.13
C SER A 311 8.81 -18.62 -12.00
N GLY A 312 7.55 -18.87 -11.63
CA GLY A 312 6.70 -17.81 -11.12
C GLY A 312 7.27 -17.22 -9.83
N PRO A 313 6.85 -16.02 -9.43
CA PRO A 313 7.26 -15.43 -8.16
C PRO A 313 6.72 -16.25 -6.97
N LEU A 314 7.36 -16.11 -5.81
CA LEU A 314 6.80 -16.55 -4.54
C LEU A 314 5.79 -15.50 -4.08
N ASP A 315 4.51 -15.84 -4.19
CA ASP A 315 3.42 -14.98 -3.77
C ASP A 315 2.79 -15.52 -2.51
N ILE A 316 2.50 -14.61 -1.57
CA ILE A 316 1.86 -14.96 -0.30
C ILE A 316 0.82 -13.91 0.03
N ILE A 317 -0.41 -14.35 0.27
CA ILE A 317 -1.50 -13.52 0.78
C ILE A 317 -1.74 -13.92 2.23
N SER A 318 -1.71 -12.97 3.15
CA SER A 318 -1.82 -13.25 4.58
C SER A 318 -2.89 -12.42 5.25
N THR A 319 -3.52 -13.01 6.26
CA THR A 319 -4.41 -12.29 7.18
C THR A 319 -4.00 -12.64 8.59
N TYR A 320 -3.59 -11.64 9.34
CA TYR A 320 -3.11 -11.77 10.71
C TYR A 320 -3.92 -10.91 11.67
N ALA A 321 -4.02 -11.34 12.92
CA ALA A 321 -4.62 -10.58 14.00
C ALA A 321 -3.87 -10.80 15.30
N GLY A 322 -3.91 -9.80 16.19
CA GLY A 322 -3.26 -9.91 17.49
C GLY A 322 -3.06 -8.57 18.20
N PRO A 323 -2.25 -8.58 19.26
CA PRO A 323 -1.98 -7.40 20.05
C PRO A 323 -1.04 -6.42 19.34
N TYR A 324 -1.38 -5.14 19.52
CA TYR A 324 -0.54 -3.99 19.16
C TYR A 324 -0.21 -3.21 20.42
N PHE A 325 1.01 -2.73 20.47
CA PHE A 325 1.52 -1.90 21.56
C PHE A 325 1.97 -0.56 21.01
N SER A 326 1.71 0.52 21.72
CA SER A 326 2.13 1.86 21.34
C SER A 326 2.60 2.65 22.55
N PHE A 327 3.77 3.27 22.43
CA PHE A 327 4.41 4.06 23.46
C PHE A 327 4.68 5.47 22.93
N PRO A 328 4.08 6.51 23.49
CA PRO A 328 4.35 7.87 23.12
C PRO A 328 5.76 8.28 23.56
N LEU A 329 6.62 8.68 22.62
CA LEU A 329 7.91 9.30 22.89
C LEU A 329 7.75 10.81 23.06
N THR A 330 6.97 11.43 22.20
CA THR A 330 6.60 12.84 22.22
C THR A 330 5.14 12.99 21.85
N ASP A 331 4.60 14.21 21.90
CA ASP A 331 3.21 14.48 21.50
C ASP A 331 2.92 14.08 20.04
N HIS A 332 3.93 14.01 19.19
CA HIS A 332 3.78 13.69 17.77
C HIS A 332 4.46 12.38 17.34
N CYS A 333 5.24 11.76 18.20
CA CYS A 333 6.00 10.57 17.86
C CYS A 333 5.66 9.40 18.77
N LEU A 334 5.24 8.27 18.16
CA LEU A 334 4.89 7.04 18.86
C LEU A 334 5.81 5.92 18.38
N ILE A 335 6.31 5.11 19.30
CA ILE A 335 6.90 3.81 18.97
C ILE A 335 5.82 2.75 19.08
N GLY A 336 5.69 1.92 18.06
CA GLY A 336 4.77 0.80 18.03
C GLY A 336 5.48 -0.53 17.95
N SER A 337 4.83 -1.56 18.47
CA SER A 337 5.18 -2.95 18.18
C SER A 337 3.91 -3.79 18.02
N LYS A 338 4.03 -4.93 17.36
CA LYS A 338 2.92 -5.86 17.12
C LYS A 338 3.37 -7.31 17.25
N LEU A 339 2.44 -8.17 17.67
CA LEU A 339 2.60 -9.63 17.66
C LEU A 339 1.32 -10.22 17.08
N LEU A 340 1.42 -10.80 15.91
CA LEU A 340 0.26 -11.26 15.16
C LEU A 340 0.39 -12.74 14.83
N VAL A 341 -0.75 -13.39 14.74
CA VAL A 341 -0.90 -14.77 14.26
C VAL A 341 -2.07 -14.83 13.29
N GLY A 342 -1.94 -15.69 12.29
CA GLY A 342 -3.01 -15.82 11.31
C GLY A 342 -2.71 -16.84 10.23
N VAL A 343 -3.38 -16.70 9.10
CA VAL A 343 -3.31 -17.62 7.99
C VAL A 343 -2.65 -16.97 6.79
N SER A 344 -1.73 -17.69 6.18
CA SER A 344 -1.08 -17.33 4.93
C SER A 344 -1.48 -18.31 3.83
N TYR A 345 -1.84 -17.80 2.69
CA TYR A 345 -2.15 -18.54 1.47
C TYR A 345 -1.04 -18.33 0.47
N SER A 346 -0.40 -19.42 0.04
CA SER A 346 0.56 -19.42 -1.07
C SER A 346 -0.09 -20.08 -2.27
N PRO A 347 -0.27 -19.36 -3.38
CA PRO A 347 -0.86 -19.91 -4.60
C PRO A 347 0.01 -20.99 -5.23
N ALA A 348 -0.57 -21.75 -6.15
CA ALA A 348 0.15 -22.75 -6.93
C ALA A 348 1.20 -22.07 -7.83
N ASN A 349 2.37 -22.68 -7.94
CA ASN A 349 3.47 -22.20 -8.78
C ASN A 349 4.05 -23.35 -9.59
N SER A 350 4.71 -23.06 -10.71
CA SER A 350 5.37 -24.07 -11.52
C SER A 350 6.76 -23.59 -11.95
N ILE A 351 7.68 -24.52 -11.95
CA ILE A 351 9.05 -24.30 -12.39
C ILE A 351 9.26 -25.03 -13.70
N SER A 352 9.75 -24.34 -14.71
CA SER A 352 10.02 -24.87 -16.03
C SER A 352 11.47 -24.62 -16.41
N ALA A 353 12.10 -25.61 -17.05
CA ALA A 353 13.42 -25.45 -17.63
C ALA A 353 13.35 -25.22 -19.14
N TYR A 354 14.15 -24.32 -19.63
CA TYR A 354 14.49 -24.22 -21.03
C TYR A 354 15.75 -25.05 -21.26
N TYR A 355 15.69 -25.98 -22.20
CA TYR A 355 16.83 -26.82 -22.56
C TYR A 355 17.16 -26.67 -24.04
N LYS A 356 18.45 -26.87 -24.35
CA LYS A 356 18.95 -26.94 -25.72
C LYS A 356 19.73 -28.23 -25.85
N THR A 357 19.45 -28.98 -26.94
CA THR A 357 20.14 -30.23 -27.26
C THR A 357 21.37 -29.88 -28.08
N GLU A 358 22.55 -30.33 -27.66
CA GLU A 358 23.81 -30.02 -28.35
C GLU A 358 23.89 -30.65 -29.77
N GLU A 359 23.31 -31.85 -29.94
CA GLU A 359 23.39 -32.56 -31.24
C GLU A 359 22.42 -32.03 -32.32
N THR A 360 21.21 -31.63 -31.92
CA THR A 360 20.17 -31.25 -32.90
C THR A 360 19.85 -29.76 -32.90
N GLY A 361 20.38 -29.00 -31.94
CA GLY A 361 20.07 -27.58 -31.74
C GLY A 361 18.61 -27.31 -31.37
N ILE A 362 17.82 -28.34 -31.08
CA ILE A 362 16.41 -28.21 -30.71
C ILE A 362 16.33 -27.64 -29.33
N SER A 363 15.64 -26.49 -29.15
CA SER A 363 15.31 -25.88 -27.89
C SER A 363 13.86 -26.18 -27.51
N GLY A 364 13.64 -26.48 -26.25
CA GLY A 364 12.29 -26.75 -25.71
C GLY A 364 12.10 -26.21 -24.30
N LYS A 365 10.84 -26.19 -23.86
CA LYS A 365 10.45 -25.85 -22.49
C LYS A 365 9.82 -27.08 -21.86
N GLN A 366 10.33 -27.50 -20.72
CA GLN A 366 9.78 -28.63 -19.95
C GLN A 366 9.49 -28.17 -18.53
N LYS A 367 8.28 -28.48 -18.05
CA LYS A 367 7.90 -28.28 -16.66
C LYS A 367 8.63 -29.29 -15.78
N ILE A 368 9.41 -28.80 -14.81
CA ILE A 368 10.20 -29.65 -13.92
C ILE A 368 9.42 -29.95 -12.63
N GLU A 369 8.78 -28.94 -12.07
CA GLU A 369 8.10 -29.05 -10.80
C GLU A 369 6.80 -28.26 -10.77
N ASP A 370 5.81 -28.81 -10.08
CA ASP A 370 4.49 -28.22 -9.87
C ASP A 370 4.21 -28.13 -8.38
N ILE A 371 4.21 -26.90 -7.86
CA ILE A 371 3.98 -26.61 -6.45
C ILE A 371 2.50 -26.29 -6.29
N LYS A 372 1.80 -27.07 -5.46
CA LYS A 372 0.38 -26.83 -5.17
C LYS A 372 0.22 -25.65 -4.22
N HIS A 373 -0.96 -25.02 -4.33
CA HIS A 373 -1.36 -24.03 -3.34
C HIS A 373 -1.36 -24.60 -1.92
N SER A 374 -1.03 -23.76 -0.94
CA SER A 374 -1.00 -24.17 0.46
C SER A 374 -1.54 -23.10 1.39
N TYR A 375 -2.14 -23.55 2.50
CA TYR A 375 -2.54 -22.71 3.62
C TYR A 375 -1.65 -23.04 4.83
N ASN A 376 -1.07 -22.04 5.42
CA ASN A 376 -0.13 -22.19 6.53
C ASN A 376 -0.48 -21.21 7.64
N ILE A 377 -0.22 -21.58 8.88
CA ILE A 377 -0.29 -20.65 10.01
C ILE A 377 1.00 -19.85 10.03
N GLY A 378 0.90 -18.53 10.07
CA GLY A 378 2.03 -17.62 10.13
C GLY A 378 2.01 -16.78 11.40
N TYR A 379 3.19 -16.31 11.77
CA TYR A 379 3.45 -15.42 12.90
C TYR A 379 4.16 -14.18 12.39
N GLU A 380 3.74 -13.01 12.87
CA GLU A 380 4.39 -11.75 12.52
C GLU A 380 4.65 -10.93 13.77
N THR A 381 5.84 -10.38 13.87
CA THR A 381 6.21 -9.38 14.86
C THR A 381 6.78 -8.16 14.15
N GLY A 382 6.56 -6.99 14.69
CA GLY A 382 7.06 -5.76 14.07
C GLY A 382 7.32 -4.66 15.08
N ILE A 383 8.17 -3.75 14.65
CA ILE A 383 8.44 -2.48 15.32
C ILE A 383 8.18 -1.33 14.34
N SER A 384 7.71 -0.22 14.85
CA SER A 384 7.39 0.93 14.00
C SER A 384 7.62 2.24 14.74
N VAL A 385 7.92 3.27 13.97
CA VAL A 385 7.93 4.67 14.42
C VAL A 385 6.84 5.38 13.66
N ASN A 386 5.89 5.95 14.40
CA ASN A 386 4.72 6.60 13.86
C ASN A 386 4.80 8.10 14.17
N TYR A 387 4.75 8.93 13.16
CA TYR A 387 4.78 10.38 13.29
C TYR A 387 3.42 10.99 12.94
N ILE A 388 2.79 11.65 13.91
CA ILE A 388 1.49 12.31 13.76
C ILE A 388 1.72 13.65 13.07
N ILE A 389 1.33 13.74 11.80
CA ILE A 389 1.45 14.97 10.99
C ILE A 389 0.28 15.92 11.28
N LYS A 390 -0.91 15.35 11.40
CA LYS A 390 -2.17 16.04 11.73
C LYS A 390 -2.97 15.19 12.72
N PRO A 391 -3.91 15.78 13.44
CA PRO A 391 -4.74 15.05 14.38
C PRO A 391 -5.41 13.78 13.82
N LYS A 392 -5.66 13.72 12.50
CA LYS A 392 -6.31 12.58 11.85
C LYS A 392 -5.39 11.85 10.86
N LEU A 393 -4.09 12.17 10.85
CA LEU A 393 -3.15 11.58 9.89
C LEU A 393 -1.78 11.37 10.49
N SER A 394 -1.22 10.19 10.24
CA SER A 394 0.17 9.91 10.55
C SER A 394 0.88 9.18 9.41
N VAL A 395 2.19 9.28 9.41
CA VAL A 395 3.10 8.45 8.60
C VAL A 395 3.86 7.54 9.55
N ARG A 396 3.99 6.29 9.18
CA ARG A 396 4.70 5.29 9.95
C ARG A 396 5.77 4.63 9.09
N ILE A 397 6.95 4.47 9.65
CA ILE A 397 8.02 3.60 9.13
C ILE A 397 8.00 2.33 9.98
N TYR A 398 8.08 1.18 9.35
CA TYR A 398 8.00 -0.10 10.05
C TYR A 398 9.03 -1.09 9.55
N THR A 399 9.35 -2.03 10.42
CA THR A 399 10.07 -3.25 10.10
C THR A 399 9.32 -4.41 10.71
N ASP A 400 8.87 -5.34 9.87
CA ASP A 400 8.14 -6.53 10.26
C ASP A 400 8.97 -7.78 9.99
N TYR A 401 8.92 -8.72 10.92
CA TYR A 401 9.51 -10.05 10.79
C TYR A 401 8.40 -11.08 10.77
N ASN A 402 8.31 -11.83 9.68
CA ASN A 402 7.28 -12.82 9.46
C ASN A 402 7.89 -14.22 9.39
N VAL A 403 7.26 -15.17 10.07
CA VAL A 403 7.65 -16.58 10.11
C VAL A 403 6.47 -17.43 9.69
N ILE A 404 6.64 -18.18 8.59
CA ILE A 404 5.60 -19.10 8.09
C ILE A 404 6.19 -20.50 8.04
N PRO A 405 5.79 -21.42 8.95
CA PRO A 405 6.05 -22.84 8.80
C PRO A 405 5.24 -23.36 7.60
N ALA A 406 5.88 -23.37 6.43
CA ALA A 406 5.23 -23.70 5.17
C ALA A 406 5.30 -25.19 4.89
N ARG A 407 4.15 -25.77 4.52
CA ARG A 407 4.06 -27.13 4.00
C ARG A 407 3.83 -27.04 2.50
N HIS A 408 4.82 -27.45 1.73
CA HIS A 408 4.74 -27.51 0.29
C HIS A 408 4.55 -28.93 -0.18
N VAL A 409 3.60 -29.14 -1.10
CA VAL A 409 3.42 -30.39 -1.82
C VAL A 409 3.86 -30.13 -3.25
N SER A 410 4.94 -30.74 -3.67
CA SER A 410 5.43 -30.64 -5.03
C SER A 410 5.38 -31.99 -5.76
N PHE A 411 5.35 -31.92 -7.08
CA PHE A 411 5.35 -33.06 -7.98
C PHE A 411 6.52 -32.89 -8.95
N GLY A 412 7.56 -33.71 -8.80
CA GLY A 412 8.71 -33.69 -9.68
C GLY A 412 8.52 -34.53 -10.93
N LEU A 413 9.11 -34.16 -12.05
CA LEU A 413 9.17 -34.94 -13.28
C LEU A 413 10.41 -35.84 -13.26
N SER A 414 10.21 -37.14 -13.09
CA SER A 414 11.24 -38.14 -13.36
C SER A 414 10.78 -39.04 -14.50
N ASP A 415 11.61 -39.19 -15.54
CA ASP A 415 11.52 -40.18 -16.64
C ASP A 415 10.13 -40.47 -17.22
N ASN A 416 9.49 -39.49 -17.87
CA ASN A 416 8.22 -39.68 -18.62
C ASN A 416 7.04 -40.34 -17.88
N LYS A 417 7.12 -40.50 -16.57
CA LYS A 417 6.03 -40.98 -15.71
C LYS A 417 5.73 -40.01 -14.57
N VAL A 418 4.46 -39.78 -14.42
CA VAL A 418 3.80 -39.01 -13.38
C VAL A 418 4.47 -39.17 -12.02
N PHE A 419 5.11 -38.14 -11.60
CA PHE A 419 5.17 -37.41 -10.36
C PHE A 419 5.25 -38.22 -9.07
N GLU A 420 6.41 -38.29 -8.51
CA GLU A 420 6.58 -38.61 -7.10
C GLU A 420 6.07 -37.41 -6.28
N ARG A 421 5.06 -37.64 -5.45
CA ARG A 421 4.55 -36.63 -4.52
C ARG A 421 5.58 -36.44 -3.41
N GLN A 422 6.16 -35.25 -3.33
CA GLN A 422 7.07 -34.90 -2.24
C GLN A 422 6.37 -33.88 -1.33
N GLU A 423 6.31 -34.18 -0.04
CA GLU A 423 5.90 -33.24 0.99
C GLU A 423 7.14 -32.70 1.69
N ARG A 424 7.26 -31.36 1.73
CA ARG A 424 8.35 -30.69 2.40
C ARG A 424 7.82 -29.72 3.42
N HIS A 425 8.54 -29.62 4.52
CA HIS A 425 8.29 -28.65 5.57
C HIS A 425 9.47 -27.69 5.63
N GLU A 426 9.22 -26.44 5.34
CA GLU A 426 10.23 -25.38 5.40
C GLU A 426 9.69 -24.23 6.23
N ILE A 427 10.58 -23.52 6.91
CA ILE A 427 10.22 -22.33 7.66
C ILE A 427 10.68 -21.13 6.85
N LEU A 428 9.70 -20.34 6.39
CA LEU A 428 9.98 -19.11 5.66
C LEU A 428 10.21 -17.99 6.66
N HIS A 429 11.39 -17.40 6.60
CA HIS A 429 11.77 -16.23 7.39
C HIS A 429 11.84 -15.02 6.49
N MET A 430 11.02 -14.02 6.77
CA MET A 430 10.90 -12.83 5.92
C MET A 430 11.01 -11.57 6.76
N ILE A 431 11.71 -10.58 6.22
CA ILE A 431 11.86 -9.26 6.82
C ILE A 431 11.27 -8.24 5.85
N ALA A 432 10.25 -7.52 6.27
CA ALA A 432 9.67 -6.42 5.51
C ALA A 432 10.08 -5.07 6.11
N VAL A 433 10.48 -4.14 5.26
CA VAL A 433 10.75 -2.75 5.64
C VAL A 433 9.93 -1.85 4.75
N GLY A 434 9.20 -0.93 5.35
CA GLY A 434 8.30 -0.08 4.57
C GLY A 434 7.81 1.15 5.29
N ALA A 435 6.89 1.83 4.62
CA ALA A 435 6.20 2.99 5.14
C ALA A 435 4.68 2.84 4.99
N SER A 436 3.95 3.48 5.87
CA SER A 436 2.49 3.53 5.80
C SER A 436 1.95 4.94 6.02
N VAL A 437 0.79 5.17 5.45
CA VAL A 437 -0.03 6.35 5.72
C VAL A 437 -1.27 5.89 6.48
N ASN A 438 -1.52 6.47 7.64
CA ASN A 438 -2.59 6.04 8.52
C ASN A 438 -3.56 7.17 8.81
N VAL A 439 -4.84 6.85 8.75
CA VAL A 439 -5.91 7.69 9.28
C VAL A 439 -6.06 7.39 10.77
N LEU A 440 -6.00 8.42 11.58
CA LEU A 440 -6.08 8.33 13.04
C LEU A 440 -7.51 8.55 13.52
N LEU A 441 -7.95 7.69 14.42
CA LEU A 441 -9.25 7.72 15.07
C LEU A 441 -9.02 7.95 16.58
N TRP A 442 -9.36 9.12 17.04
CA TRP A 442 -9.28 9.48 18.46
C TRP A 442 -10.59 9.10 19.14
N ASN A 443 -10.50 8.36 20.23
CA ASN A 443 -11.64 7.93 21.06
C ASN A 443 -11.79 8.80 22.29
#